data_55b7925ed2daed093d922dfe62d4d426
#
_entry.id   55b7925ed2daed093d922dfe62d4d426
#
_cell.length_a   1.000
_cell.length_b   1.000
_cell.length_c   1.000
_cell.angle_alpha   90.00
_cell.angle_beta   90.00
_cell.angle_gamma   90.00
#
_symmetry.space_group_name_H-M   'P 1'
#
loop_
_entity.id
_entity.type
_entity.pdbx_description
1 polymer ?
#
loop_
_entity_poly.entity_id
_entity_poly.type
_entity_poly.pdbx_seq_one_letter_code
_entity_poly.pdbx_strand_id
1 'polypeptide(L)'
;SEKATANLESGAVTAGVSAGDVISVNDSMYALMLKSANEVANGLAEHVAGSGGAFAAMMTARAKELGTTDTNFANPSGLNDNNQYTSAYDMALIAKAAFANETVLKVSSTKSYTFPATKKNNKAVTFTMGHKMLRESDSRYYKEVVAGKTGYTKKAGNTLVTYAKKDQKELIVVILKSNGTHYEDTKALLDYGFSLDYESETKSQTVSETKQSKTEAASENAKNTGSSSSTGAYDVSARYAIELSRNPQMLKSTEGSTDCWRKDHKGWWYVKQDGSYAKSELLNIDTREYWFNAEGYMVTGWLQDKSGDWFYFNNSGCMKKSSWIEYKSKWYYLSSSGAMLKSTTTPDGYRVNSEGIWVK
;
A
#
# COMPACT_ATOMS: atom_id res chain seq x y z
N SER A 1 -31.03 8.92 5.58
CA SER A 1 -31.78 9.90 4.78
C SER A 1 -32.16 9.33 3.41
N GLU A 2 -33.00 10.03 2.66
CA GLU A 2 -33.28 9.68 1.27
C GLU A 2 -32.03 9.75 0.39
N LYS A 3 -31.15 10.72 0.65
CA LYS A 3 -29.88 10.88 -0.08
C LYS A 3 -28.94 9.68 0.07
N ALA A 4 -28.86 9.11 1.28
CA ALA A 4 -28.01 7.94 1.54
C ALA A 4 -28.47 6.70 0.76
N THR A 5 -29.78 6.57 0.51
CA THR A 5 -30.40 5.43 -0.15
C THR A 5 -30.70 5.66 -1.64
N ALA A 6 -30.62 6.92 -2.10
CA ALA A 6 -30.81 7.30 -3.50
C ALA A 6 -29.51 7.17 -4.32
N ASN A 7 -29.66 7.14 -5.64
CA ASN A 7 -28.54 7.22 -6.61
C ASN A 7 -27.44 6.18 -6.45
N LEU A 8 -27.78 4.99 -5.96
CA LEU A 8 -26.87 3.86 -5.99
C LEU A 8 -26.81 3.29 -7.42
N GLU A 9 -25.59 2.88 -7.84
CA GLU A 9 -25.44 2.18 -9.12
C GLU A 9 -26.33 0.94 -9.19
N SER A 10 -26.84 0.62 -10.38
CA SER A 10 -27.61 -0.60 -10.59
C SER A 10 -26.78 -1.84 -10.18
N GLY A 11 -27.35 -2.67 -9.31
CA GLY A 11 -26.68 -3.83 -8.77
C GLY A 11 -25.77 -3.55 -7.57
N ALA A 12 -25.75 -2.32 -7.04
CA ALA A 12 -25.03 -2.01 -5.81
C ALA A 12 -25.57 -2.85 -4.64
N VAL A 13 -24.65 -3.40 -3.84
CA VAL A 13 -25.01 -4.23 -2.69
C VAL A 13 -25.60 -3.36 -1.58
N THR A 14 -26.71 -3.80 -1.00
CA THR A 14 -27.40 -3.12 0.11
C THR A 14 -27.73 -4.08 1.25
N ALA A 15 -27.89 -3.54 2.45
CA ALA A 15 -28.41 -4.24 3.61
C ALA A 15 -29.95 -4.23 3.68
N GLY A 16 -30.60 -3.47 2.79
CA GLY A 16 -32.04 -3.26 2.77
C GLY A 16 -32.50 -2.15 3.70
N VAL A 17 -31.64 -1.18 3.98
CA VAL A 17 -31.97 0.03 4.77
C VAL A 17 -32.66 1.04 3.85
N SER A 18 -33.72 1.64 4.37
CA SER A 18 -34.53 2.66 3.69
C SER A 18 -34.50 3.98 4.46
N ALA A 19 -34.89 5.05 3.80
CA ALA A 19 -35.05 6.34 4.45
C ALA A 19 -36.03 6.26 5.65
N GLY A 20 -35.61 6.81 6.78
CA GLY A 20 -36.35 6.77 8.04
C GLY A 20 -36.24 5.46 8.82
N ASP A 21 -35.40 4.49 8.42
CA ASP A 21 -34.95 3.43 9.31
C ASP A 21 -33.99 4.01 10.37
N VAL A 22 -34.02 3.46 11.57
CA VAL A 22 -33.11 3.80 12.66
C VAL A 22 -32.28 2.57 12.96
N ILE A 23 -30.98 2.68 12.71
CA ILE A 23 -30.01 1.61 12.96
C ILE A 23 -28.87 2.15 13.83
N SER A 24 -28.33 1.30 14.69
CA SER A 24 -27.17 1.69 15.52
C SER A 24 -25.91 1.85 14.68
N VAL A 25 -24.94 2.62 15.16
CA VAL A 25 -23.60 2.70 14.55
C VAL A 25 -22.95 1.32 14.52
N ASN A 26 -23.14 0.54 15.58
CA ASN A 26 -22.63 -0.84 15.64
C ASN A 26 -23.21 -1.72 14.53
N ASP A 27 -24.53 -1.75 14.34
CA ASP A 27 -25.18 -2.49 13.26
C ASP A 27 -24.70 -2.01 11.89
N SER A 28 -24.54 -0.70 11.75
CA SER A 28 -24.00 -0.08 10.51
C SER A 28 -22.60 -0.57 10.18
N MET A 29 -21.72 -0.68 11.17
CA MET A 29 -20.34 -1.20 10.97
C MET A 29 -20.35 -2.67 10.49
N TYR A 30 -21.21 -3.52 11.06
CA TYR A 30 -21.35 -4.90 10.61
C TYR A 30 -21.96 -4.99 9.20
N ALA A 31 -22.97 -4.18 8.89
CA ALA A 31 -23.55 -4.12 7.55
C ALA A 31 -22.51 -3.66 6.51
N LEU A 32 -21.69 -2.68 6.86
CA LEU A 32 -20.61 -2.17 6.01
C LEU A 32 -19.56 -3.26 5.73
N MET A 33 -19.08 -3.94 6.76
CA MET A 33 -17.97 -4.88 6.62
C MET A 33 -18.39 -6.26 6.09
N LEU A 34 -19.51 -6.84 6.58
CA LEU A 34 -19.93 -8.18 6.19
C LEU A 34 -20.76 -8.19 4.91
N LYS A 35 -21.64 -7.20 4.74
CA LYS A 35 -22.56 -7.11 3.59
C LYS A 35 -22.04 -6.19 2.49
N SER A 36 -21.09 -5.28 2.78
CA SER A 36 -20.66 -4.21 1.86
C SER A 36 -21.82 -3.27 1.49
N ALA A 37 -22.62 -2.87 2.46
CA ALA A 37 -23.85 -2.10 2.27
C ALA A 37 -23.52 -0.65 1.87
N ASN A 38 -23.76 -0.30 0.61
CA ASN A 38 -23.42 1.02 0.06
C ASN A 38 -24.27 2.15 0.66
N GLU A 39 -25.58 1.92 0.86
CA GLU A 39 -26.45 2.90 1.50
C GLU A 39 -26.09 3.17 2.95
N VAL A 40 -25.54 2.15 3.63
CA VAL A 40 -25.07 2.31 5.01
C VAL A 40 -23.78 3.12 5.06
N ALA A 41 -22.86 2.90 4.10
CA ALA A 41 -21.68 3.74 3.97
C ALA A 41 -22.03 5.22 3.75
N ASN A 42 -22.99 5.48 2.87
CA ASN A 42 -23.50 6.83 2.62
C ASN A 42 -24.17 7.42 3.85
N GLY A 43 -24.97 6.63 4.59
CA GLY A 43 -25.64 7.07 5.82
C GLY A 43 -24.67 7.42 6.94
N LEU A 44 -23.59 6.63 7.13
CA LEU A 44 -22.52 6.92 8.06
C LEU A 44 -21.76 8.21 7.66
N ALA A 45 -21.49 8.38 6.37
CA ALA A 45 -20.83 9.58 5.85
C ALA A 45 -21.66 10.85 6.07
N GLU A 46 -22.98 10.78 5.83
CA GLU A 46 -23.89 11.90 6.15
C GLU A 46 -23.93 12.20 7.66
N HIS A 47 -23.95 11.16 8.49
CA HIS A 47 -23.97 11.33 9.94
C HIS A 47 -22.72 12.04 10.48
N VAL A 48 -21.54 11.69 9.93
CA VAL A 48 -20.24 12.22 10.40
C VAL A 48 -19.91 13.57 9.80
N ALA A 49 -20.16 13.77 8.49
CA ALA A 49 -19.66 14.90 7.72
C ALA A 49 -20.78 15.73 7.04
N GLY A 50 -22.03 15.39 7.24
CA GLY A 50 -23.16 16.06 6.61
C GLY A 50 -23.39 15.71 5.14
N SER A 51 -22.42 15.10 4.46
CA SER A 51 -22.57 14.62 3.07
C SER A 51 -21.52 13.59 2.69
N GLY A 52 -21.81 12.77 1.68
CA GLY A 52 -20.86 11.80 1.12
C GLY A 52 -19.59 12.46 0.56
N GLY A 53 -19.71 13.61 -0.10
CA GLY A 53 -18.55 14.35 -0.64
C GLY A 53 -17.66 14.94 0.46
N ALA A 54 -18.25 15.52 1.50
CA ALA A 54 -17.48 16.01 2.65
C ALA A 54 -16.75 14.87 3.36
N PHE A 55 -17.41 13.71 3.52
CA PHE A 55 -16.77 12.52 4.10
C PHE A 55 -15.65 11.97 3.22
N ALA A 56 -15.83 11.93 1.90
CA ALA A 56 -14.78 11.51 0.97
C ALA A 56 -13.53 12.41 1.05
N ALA A 57 -13.72 13.72 1.23
CA ALA A 57 -12.62 14.66 1.48
C ALA A 57 -11.91 14.34 2.82
N MET A 58 -12.66 14.03 3.88
CA MET A 58 -12.08 13.57 5.16
C MET A 58 -11.32 12.25 5.01
N MET A 59 -11.86 11.27 4.25
CA MET A 59 -11.17 10.01 3.94
C MET A 59 -9.84 10.26 3.23
N THR A 60 -9.83 11.15 2.23
CA THR A 60 -8.61 11.51 1.49
C THR A 60 -7.59 12.20 2.40
N ALA A 61 -8.02 13.14 3.24
CA ALA A 61 -7.15 13.79 4.21
C ALA A 61 -6.54 12.78 5.19
N ARG A 62 -7.37 11.88 5.74
CA ARG A 62 -6.89 10.82 6.63
C ARG A 62 -5.92 9.86 5.96
N ALA A 63 -6.17 9.49 4.72
CA ALA A 63 -5.24 8.67 3.95
C ALA A 63 -3.87 9.34 3.80
N LYS A 64 -3.84 10.65 3.49
CA LYS A 64 -2.59 11.43 3.41
C LYS A 64 -1.83 11.47 4.74
N GLU A 65 -2.52 11.62 5.87
CA GLU A 65 -1.91 11.54 7.21
C GLU A 65 -1.27 10.17 7.47
N LEU A 66 -1.80 9.11 6.89
CA LEU A 66 -1.23 7.75 6.96
C LEU A 66 -0.04 7.55 6.00
N GLY A 67 0.33 8.58 5.23
CA GLY A 67 1.46 8.54 4.31
C GLY A 67 1.13 8.05 2.91
N THR A 68 -0.15 8.00 2.51
CA THR A 68 -0.52 7.62 1.14
C THR A 68 -0.17 8.75 0.15
N THR A 69 0.26 8.37 -1.05
CA THR A 69 0.67 9.30 -2.09
C THR A 69 -0.19 9.20 -3.36
N ASP A 70 -0.81 8.06 -3.59
CA ASP A 70 -1.55 7.71 -4.80
C ASP A 70 -3.00 7.31 -4.47
N THR A 71 -3.62 8.03 -3.52
CA THR A 71 -5.00 7.77 -3.08
C THR A 71 -5.84 9.03 -3.09
N ASN A 72 -7.02 8.93 -3.69
CA ASN A 72 -8.08 9.91 -3.59
C ASN A 72 -9.43 9.20 -3.48
N PHE A 73 -10.25 9.59 -2.52
CA PHE A 73 -11.62 9.11 -2.36
C PHE A 73 -12.61 10.14 -2.88
N ALA A 74 -13.54 9.69 -3.74
CA ALA A 74 -14.61 10.51 -4.29
C ALA A 74 -15.97 10.21 -3.64
N ASN A 75 -16.11 9.03 -3.01
CA ASN A 75 -17.32 8.61 -2.29
C ASN A 75 -16.98 7.67 -1.13
N PRO A 76 -17.90 7.49 -0.15
CA PRO A 76 -17.67 6.64 1.00
C PRO A 76 -17.90 5.14 0.73
N SER A 77 -18.58 4.78 -0.35
CA SER A 77 -19.06 3.42 -0.60
C SER A 77 -18.09 2.55 -1.40
N GLY A 78 -17.18 3.17 -2.16
CA GLY A 78 -16.29 2.46 -3.09
C GLY A 78 -16.91 2.15 -4.46
N LEU A 79 -18.11 2.69 -4.78
CA LEU A 79 -18.67 2.62 -6.11
C LEU A 79 -17.85 3.43 -7.10
N ASN A 80 -18.04 3.16 -8.40
CA ASN A 80 -17.18 3.71 -9.43
C ASN A 80 -17.27 5.25 -9.52
N ASP A 81 -16.10 5.88 -9.50
CA ASP A 81 -15.91 7.29 -9.82
C ASP A 81 -14.55 7.45 -10.52
N ASN A 82 -14.45 8.37 -11.48
CA ASN A 82 -13.19 8.57 -12.21
C ASN A 82 -12.10 9.22 -11.34
N ASN A 83 -12.51 9.94 -10.30
CA ASN A 83 -11.61 10.57 -9.34
C ASN A 83 -11.30 9.68 -8.13
N GLN A 84 -11.83 8.46 -8.08
CA GLN A 84 -11.57 7.51 -7.00
C GLN A 84 -10.50 6.52 -7.42
N TYR A 85 -9.33 6.61 -6.80
CA TYR A 85 -8.18 5.75 -7.09
C TYR A 85 -7.35 5.51 -5.84
N THR A 86 -6.60 4.43 -5.86
CA THR A 86 -5.64 4.05 -4.84
C THR A 86 -4.58 3.13 -5.43
N SER A 87 -3.50 2.89 -4.71
CA SER A 87 -2.52 1.84 -4.97
C SER A 87 -2.63 0.71 -3.94
N ALA A 88 -2.10 -0.48 -4.23
CA ALA A 88 -2.09 -1.56 -3.25
C ALA A 88 -1.22 -1.22 -2.02
N TYR A 89 -0.15 -0.46 -2.21
CA TYR A 89 0.69 0.03 -1.11
C TYR A 89 -0.07 0.99 -0.20
N ASP A 90 -0.72 1.99 -0.77
CA ASP A 90 -1.52 2.95 -0.01
C ASP A 90 -2.66 2.25 0.74
N MET A 91 -3.34 1.31 0.07
CA MET A 91 -4.38 0.52 0.71
C MET A 91 -3.82 -0.35 1.84
N ALA A 92 -2.58 -0.83 1.76
CA ALA A 92 -1.94 -1.54 2.86
C ALA A 92 -1.64 -0.62 4.06
N LEU A 93 -1.26 0.64 3.83
CA LEU A 93 -1.11 1.65 4.90
C LEU A 93 -2.45 1.94 5.59
N ILE A 94 -3.52 2.10 4.80
CA ILE A 94 -4.88 2.30 5.31
C ILE A 94 -5.33 1.07 6.11
N ALA A 95 -5.11 -0.13 5.58
CA ALA A 95 -5.47 -1.38 6.24
C ALA A 95 -4.69 -1.58 7.55
N LYS A 96 -3.41 -1.23 7.60
CA LYS A 96 -2.60 -1.25 8.83
C LYS A 96 -3.23 -0.38 9.92
N ALA A 97 -3.62 0.86 9.59
CA ALA A 97 -4.28 1.76 10.54
C ALA A 97 -5.67 1.24 10.94
N ALA A 98 -6.44 0.69 9.98
CA ALA A 98 -7.76 0.15 10.23
C ALA A 98 -7.73 -1.06 11.18
N PHE A 99 -6.84 -2.03 10.95
CA PHE A 99 -6.74 -3.24 11.77
C PHE A 99 -6.01 -3.02 13.10
N ALA A 100 -5.32 -1.89 13.29
CA ALA A 100 -4.83 -1.44 14.59
C ALA A 100 -5.97 -0.92 15.49
N ASN A 101 -7.12 -0.58 14.93
CA ASN A 101 -8.32 -0.21 15.70
C ASN A 101 -9.10 -1.47 16.10
N GLU A 102 -9.24 -1.73 17.41
CA GLU A 102 -9.86 -2.94 17.94
C GLU A 102 -11.31 -3.13 17.48
N THR A 103 -12.09 -2.05 17.37
CA THR A 103 -13.48 -2.13 16.90
C THR A 103 -13.54 -2.54 15.43
N VAL A 104 -12.72 -1.94 14.58
CA VAL A 104 -12.64 -2.30 13.16
C VAL A 104 -12.14 -3.73 12.99
N LEU A 105 -11.11 -4.13 13.73
CA LEU A 105 -10.58 -5.49 13.70
C LEU A 105 -11.67 -6.50 14.11
N LYS A 106 -12.37 -6.26 15.23
CA LYS A 106 -13.47 -7.11 15.71
C LYS A 106 -14.55 -7.29 14.65
N VAL A 107 -15.01 -6.20 14.04
CA VAL A 107 -16.06 -6.27 13.00
C VAL A 107 -15.54 -7.00 11.75
N SER A 108 -14.31 -6.73 11.33
CA SER A 108 -13.69 -7.32 10.13
C SER A 108 -13.31 -8.80 10.27
N SER A 109 -13.22 -9.31 11.51
CA SER A 109 -12.96 -10.72 11.82
C SER A 109 -14.23 -11.53 12.10
N THR A 110 -15.40 -10.87 12.21
CA THR A 110 -16.67 -11.52 12.55
C THR A 110 -17.18 -12.36 11.39
N LYS A 111 -17.48 -13.63 11.65
CA LYS A 111 -17.92 -14.60 10.63
C LYS A 111 -19.38 -14.41 10.21
N SER A 112 -20.24 -14.02 11.14
CA SER A 112 -21.65 -13.74 10.87
C SER A 112 -22.23 -12.74 11.88
N TYR A 113 -23.23 -11.99 11.46
CA TYR A 113 -23.93 -11.01 12.28
C TYR A 113 -25.40 -10.95 11.94
N THR A 114 -26.28 -10.98 12.92
CA THR A 114 -27.72 -10.84 12.74
C THR A 114 -28.08 -9.35 12.73
N PHE A 115 -28.35 -8.83 11.56
CA PHE A 115 -28.74 -7.45 11.31
C PHE A 115 -30.24 -7.26 11.62
N PRO A 116 -30.66 -6.18 12.29
CA PRO A 116 -32.03 -5.97 12.69
C PRO A 116 -32.99 -5.83 11.50
N ALA A 117 -34.28 -6.00 11.76
CA ALA A 117 -35.32 -5.73 10.80
C ALA A 117 -35.31 -4.26 10.35
N THR A 118 -35.66 -4.03 9.11
CA THR A 118 -35.78 -2.70 8.46
C THR A 118 -37.15 -2.56 7.82
N LYS A 119 -37.51 -1.37 7.32
CA LYS A 119 -38.75 -1.17 6.56
C LYS A 119 -38.83 -2.09 5.33
N LYS A 120 -37.68 -2.37 4.72
CA LYS A 120 -37.60 -3.23 3.52
C LYS A 120 -37.55 -4.72 3.87
N ASN A 121 -36.92 -5.06 4.99
CA ASN A 121 -36.80 -6.41 5.50
C ASN A 121 -37.51 -6.48 6.87
N ASN A 122 -38.74 -6.91 6.90
CA ASN A 122 -39.57 -6.97 8.13
C ASN A 122 -39.08 -8.00 9.17
N LYS A 123 -38.01 -8.73 8.92
CA LYS A 123 -37.33 -9.66 9.82
C LYS A 123 -35.83 -9.40 9.83
N ALA A 124 -35.20 -9.76 10.95
CA ALA A 124 -33.75 -9.75 11.05
C ALA A 124 -33.09 -10.67 10.00
N VAL A 125 -31.95 -10.24 9.44
CA VAL A 125 -31.22 -10.96 8.39
C VAL A 125 -29.80 -11.24 8.85
N THR A 126 -29.34 -12.47 8.71
CA THR A 126 -27.94 -12.81 9.04
C THR A 126 -27.02 -12.52 7.86
N PHE A 127 -26.05 -11.63 8.06
CA PHE A 127 -24.96 -11.39 7.12
C PHE A 127 -23.79 -12.31 7.46
N THR A 128 -23.18 -12.87 6.42
CA THR A 128 -22.01 -13.74 6.54
C THR A 128 -20.79 -13.07 5.92
N MET A 129 -19.64 -13.22 6.55
CA MET A 129 -18.35 -12.67 6.07
C MET A 129 -18.09 -13.06 4.60
N GLY A 130 -17.85 -12.04 3.78
CA GLY A 130 -17.57 -12.22 2.35
C GLY A 130 -16.18 -12.79 2.05
N HIS A 131 -15.20 -12.53 2.92
CA HIS A 131 -13.82 -12.96 2.74
C HIS A 131 -13.68 -14.46 3.00
N LYS A 132 -13.43 -15.24 1.93
CA LYS A 132 -13.53 -16.71 1.98
C LYS A 132 -12.40 -17.37 2.77
N MET A 133 -11.23 -16.75 2.88
CA MET A 133 -10.13 -17.28 3.71
C MET A 133 -10.43 -17.23 5.22
N LEU A 134 -11.48 -16.52 5.64
CA LEU A 134 -11.98 -16.52 7.03
C LEU A 134 -13.01 -17.60 7.32
N ARG A 135 -13.47 -18.35 6.32
CA ARG A 135 -14.53 -19.37 6.44
C ARG A 135 -13.92 -20.76 6.50
N GLU A 136 -13.99 -21.43 7.62
CA GLU A 136 -13.46 -22.79 7.80
C GLU A 136 -14.08 -23.84 6.86
N SER A 137 -15.31 -23.60 6.41
CA SER A 137 -16.01 -24.49 5.46
C SER A 137 -15.67 -24.22 3.99
N ASP A 138 -14.89 -23.17 3.66
CA ASP A 138 -14.51 -22.83 2.30
C ASP A 138 -13.14 -23.43 1.97
N SER A 139 -12.96 -23.97 0.76
CA SER A 139 -11.68 -24.56 0.30
C SER A 139 -10.50 -23.57 0.29
N ARG A 140 -10.78 -22.28 0.35
CA ARG A 140 -9.80 -21.19 0.44
C ARG A 140 -9.47 -20.77 1.87
N TYR A 141 -10.02 -21.45 2.87
CA TYR A 141 -9.71 -21.16 4.27
C TYR A 141 -8.19 -21.14 4.52
N TYR A 142 -7.72 -20.13 5.24
CA TYR A 142 -6.33 -20.00 5.63
C TYR A 142 -6.27 -19.64 7.13
N LYS A 143 -5.74 -20.55 7.93
CA LYS A 143 -5.82 -20.53 9.41
C LYS A 143 -5.31 -19.22 10.01
N GLU A 144 -4.25 -18.64 9.46
CA GLU A 144 -3.58 -17.46 9.96
C GLU A 144 -4.28 -16.15 9.57
N VAL A 145 -5.29 -16.19 8.68
CA VAL A 145 -6.07 -15.01 8.31
C VAL A 145 -7.01 -14.62 9.45
N VAL A 146 -6.89 -13.38 9.89
CA VAL A 146 -7.60 -12.83 11.05
C VAL A 146 -8.74 -11.91 10.63
N ALA A 147 -8.51 -11.07 9.64
CA ALA A 147 -9.49 -10.08 9.18
C ALA A 147 -9.29 -9.75 7.70
N GLY A 148 -10.26 -9.08 7.09
CA GLY A 148 -10.13 -8.61 5.73
C GLY A 148 -11.41 -8.04 5.13
N LYS A 149 -11.30 -7.58 3.87
CA LYS A 149 -12.42 -7.02 3.12
C LYS A 149 -12.31 -7.37 1.64
N THR A 150 -13.39 -7.80 1.05
CA THR A 150 -13.55 -8.03 -0.40
C THR A 150 -14.11 -6.81 -1.09
N GLY A 151 -13.83 -6.65 -2.38
CA GLY A 151 -14.48 -5.67 -3.23
C GLY A 151 -14.59 -6.17 -4.66
N TYR A 152 -15.63 -5.72 -5.35
CA TYR A 152 -15.83 -6.01 -6.76
C TYR A 152 -16.70 -4.95 -7.44
N THR A 153 -16.25 -4.46 -8.57
CA THR A 153 -17.08 -3.83 -9.62
C THR A 153 -16.58 -4.30 -10.98
N LYS A 154 -17.39 -4.16 -12.02
CA LYS A 154 -16.94 -4.49 -13.39
C LYS A 154 -15.68 -3.71 -13.80
N LYS A 155 -15.55 -2.45 -13.36
CA LYS A 155 -14.40 -1.58 -13.66
C LYS A 155 -13.18 -1.93 -12.80
N ALA A 156 -13.37 -2.21 -11.51
CA ALA A 156 -12.29 -2.49 -10.57
C ALA A 156 -11.75 -3.93 -10.66
N GLY A 157 -12.53 -4.89 -11.18
CA GLY A 157 -12.22 -6.31 -11.03
C GLY A 157 -12.37 -6.77 -9.59
N ASN A 158 -11.83 -7.95 -9.25
CA ASN A 158 -11.80 -8.42 -7.87
C ASN A 158 -10.70 -7.69 -7.08
N THR A 159 -11.05 -7.26 -5.87
CA THR A 159 -10.11 -6.66 -4.93
C THR A 159 -10.21 -7.36 -3.58
N LEU A 160 -9.07 -7.48 -2.90
CA LEU A 160 -8.98 -8.18 -1.63
C LEU A 160 -7.95 -7.52 -0.72
N VAL A 161 -8.34 -7.22 0.51
CA VAL A 161 -7.45 -6.85 1.60
C VAL A 161 -7.52 -7.96 2.63
N THR A 162 -6.37 -8.50 3.01
CA THR A 162 -6.25 -9.62 3.95
C THR A 162 -5.23 -9.30 5.02
N TYR A 163 -5.60 -9.48 6.29
CA TYR A 163 -4.73 -9.36 7.45
C TYR A 163 -4.55 -10.74 8.06
N ALA A 164 -3.31 -11.14 8.26
CA ALA A 164 -2.95 -12.44 8.80
C ALA A 164 -1.89 -12.32 9.90
N LYS A 165 -1.96 -13.22 10.90
CA LYS A 165 -1.02 -13.33 12.01
C LYS A 165 -0.53 -14.76 12.16
N LYS A 166 0.78 -14.91 12.29
CA LYS A 166 1.41 -16.18 12.63
C LYS A 166 2.60 -15.90 13.54
N ASP A 167 2.58 -16.47 14.73
CA ASP A 167 3.58 -16.21 15.76
C ASP A 167 3.73 -14.70 16.05
N GLN A 168 4.90 -14.13 15.91
CA GLN A 168 5.16 -12.69 16.05
C GLN A 168 5.02 -11.91 14.73
N LYS A 169 4.69 -12.59 13.62
CA LYS A 169 4.58 -11.95 12.31
C LYS A 169 3.17 -11.52 12.01
N GLU A 170 3.00 -10.28 11.56
CA GLU A 170 1.75 -9.71 11.07
C GLU A 170 1.91 -9.29 9.62
N LEU A 171 1.02 -9.76 8.76
CA LEU A 171 1.07 -9.49 7.33
C LEU A 171 -0.23 -8.86 6.84
N ILE A 172 -0.11 -7.90 5.94
CA ILE A 172 -1.23 -7.35 5.18
C ILE A 172 -0.95 -7.59 3.70
N VAL A 173 -1.87 -8.28 3.05
CA VAL A 173 -1.84 -8.52 1.61
C VAL A 173 -2.98 -7.74 0.96
N VAL A 174 -2.67 -7.01 -0.10
CA VAL A 174 -3.65 -6.25 -0.90
C VAL A 174 -3.55 -6.69 -2.35
N ILE A 175 -4.65 -7.17 -2.89
CA ILE A 175 -4.80 -7.50 -4.31
C ILE A 175 -5.81 -6.53 -4.92
N LEU A 176 -5.42 -5.86 -6.01
CA LEU A 176 -6.28 -4.96 -6.78
C LEU A 176 -6.38 -5.45 -8.22
N LYS A 177 -7.56 -5.24 -8.82
CA LYS A 177 -7.84 -5.50 -10.25
C LYS A 177 -7.52 -6.94 -10.71
N SER A 178 -7.82 -7.93 -9.86
CA SER A 178 -7.64 -9.33 -10.21
C SER A 178 -8.77 -9.86 -11.10
N ASN A 179 -8.42 -10.73 -12.03
CA ASN A 179 -9.36 -11.43 -12.93
C ASN A 179 -9.85 -12.79 -12.36
N GLY A 180 -9.75 -13.00 -11.04
CA GLY A 180 -10.29 -14.19 -10.37
C GLY A 180 -9.31 -14.95 -9.47
N THR A 181 -8.01 -14.68 -9.58
CA THR A 181 -6.93 -15.36 -8.82
C THR A 181 -6.61 -14.71 -7.48
N HIS A 182 -7.39 -13.72 -7.03
CA HIS A 182 -7.10 -12.92 -5.84
C HIS A 182 -6.91 -13.72 -4.55
N TYR A 183 -7.55 -14.89 -4.38
CA TYR A 183 -7.35 -15.74 -3.21
C TYR A 183 -6.07 -16.59 -3.32
N GLU A 184 -5.80 -17.13 -4.49
CA GLU A 184 -4.58 -17.88 -4.81
C GLU A 184 -3.34 -16.98 -4.68
N ASP A 185 -3.42 -15.77 -5.24
CA ASP A 185 -2.37 -14.76 -5.13
C ASP A 185 -2.14 -14.35 -3.67
N THR A 186 -3.24 -14.13 -2.91
CA THR A 186 -3.15 -13.82 -1.48
C THR A 186 -2.48 -14.94 -0.70
N LYS A 187 -2.85 -16.21 -0.98
CA LYS A 187 -2.24 -17.36 -0.32
C LYS A 187 -0.73 -17.43 -0.60
N ALA A 188 -0.33 -17.30 -1.85
CA ALA A 188 1.09 -17.33 -2.23
C ALA A 188 1.90 -16.21 -1.54
N LEU A 189 1.33 -15.00 -1.46
CA LEU A 189 1.96 -13.87 -0.77
C LEU A 189 2.06 -14.06 0.75
N LEU A 190 1.05 -14.66 1.38
CA LEU A 190 1.09 -15.00 2.80
C LEU A 190 2.12 -16.10 3.09
N ASP A 191 2.14 -17.17 2.30
CA ASP A 191 3.12 -18.24 2.44
C ASP A 191 4.54 -17.71 2.31
N TYR A 192 4.79 -16.84 1.32
CA TYR A 192 6.06 -16.17 1.12
C TYR A 192 6.41 -15.26 2.31
N GLY A 193 5.51 -14.36 2.72
CA GLY A 193 5.76 -13.43 3.80
C GLY A 193 6.05 -14.13 5.14
N PHE A 194 5.33 -15.21 5.45
CA PHE A 194 5.60 -15.99 6.66
C PHE A 194 6.88 -16.83 6.59
N SER A 195 7.39 -17.12 5.40
CA SER A 195 8.68 -17.82 5.23
C SER A 195 9.91 -16.92 5.42
N LEU A 196 9.75 -15.60 5.36
CA LEU A 196 10.85 -14.66 5.53
C LEU A 196 11.31 -14.61 7.00
N ASP A 197 12.62 -14.75 7.25
CA ASP A 197 13.21 -14.52 8.56
C ASP A 197 13.60 -13.05 8.74
N TYR A 198 12.79 -12.32 9.52
CA TYR A 198 13.03 -10.90 9.82
C TYR A 198 14.06 -10.67 10.94
N GLU A 199 14.47 -11.73 11.66
CA GLU A 199 15.41 -11.59 12.78
C GLU A 199 16.87 -11.33 12.36
N SER A 200 17.24 -11.58 11.10
CA SER A 200 18.62 -11.40 10.63
C SER A 200 19.01 -9.94 10.36
N GLU A 201 18.05 -9.07 10.08
CA GLU A 201 18.36 -7.67 9.75
C GLU A 201 18.58 -6.77 10.98
N THR A 202 17.95 -7.07 12.12
CA THR A 202 18.12 -6.28 13.35
C THR A 202 19.44 -6.60 14.07
N LYS A 203 19.99 -7.80 13.90
CA LYS A 203 21.28 -8.18 14.51
C LYS A 203 22.49 -7.70 13.70
N SER A 204 22.34 -7.42 12.42
CA SER A 204 23.42 -6.91 11.56
C SER A 204 23.76 -5.43 11.83
N GLN A 205 22.83 -4.66 12.39
CA GLN A 205 23.09 -3.25 12.71
C GLN A 205 23.74 -2.99 14.06
N THR A 206 23.73 -3.96 14.97
CA THR A 206 24.32 -3.80 16.32
C THR A 206 25.75 -4.31 16.44
N VAL A 207 26.32 -4.99 15.43
CA VAL A 207 27.67 -5.58 15.46
C VAL A 207 28.72 -4.73 14.70
N SER A 208 28.31 -3.68 13.98
CA SER A 208 29.22 -2.86 13.17
C SER A 208 29.91 -1.70 13.92
N GLU A 209 29.63 -1.48 15.19
CA GLU A 209 30.25 -0.36 15.95
C GLU A 209 31.44 -0.74 16.86
N THR A 210 31.86 -1.99 16.85
CA THR A 210 33.05 -2.35 17.65
C THR A 210 33.96 -3.30 16.88
N LYS A 211 34.81 -2.77 16.01
CA LYS A 211 36.17 -3.24 15.69
C LYS A 211 36.68 -2.62 14.38
N GLN A 212 37.23 -1.43 14.49
CA GLN A 212 38.33 -0.99 13.62
C GLN A 212 39.61 -1.15 14.39
N SER A 213 40.34 -2.20 14.10
CA SER A 213 41.83 -2.16 14.06
C SER A 213 42.42 -3.51 13.64
N LYS A 214 43.29 -3.44 12.61
CA LYS A 214 44.31 -4.43 12.17
C LYS A 214 43.75 -5.66 11.42
N THR A 215 44.17 -6.04 10.27
CA THR A 215 45.42 -5.99 9.52
C THR A 215 45.19 -6.54 8.11
N GLU A 216 45.99 -6.11 7.18
CA GLU A 216 46.08 -6.49 5.77
C GLU A 216 46.37 -7.97 5.49
N ALA A 217 46.04 -8.34 4.27
CA ALA A 217 46.76 -9.25 3.34
C ALA A 217 46.20 -10.65 3.09
N ALA A 218 46.18 -10.93 1.80
CA ALA A 218 46.28 -12.19 1.05
C ALA A 218 44.96 -12.81 0.53
N SER A 219 44.65 -12.54 -0.70
CA SER A 219 44.85 -13.25 -1.99
C SER A 219 44.18 -14.62 -2.14
N GLU A 220 43.37 -14.67 -3.17
CA GLU A 220 43.23 -15.68 -4.25
C GLU A 220 42.55 -17.04 -4.03
N ASN A 221 41.63 -17.24 -4.98
CA ASN A 221 41.35 -18.46 -5.76
C ASN A 221 40.45 -19.57 -5.17
N ALA A 222 39.34 -19.82 -5.72
CA ALA A 222 39.11 -20.79 -6.79
C ALA A 222 37.68 -21.35 -6.87
N LYS A 223 37.14 -21.29 -8.08
CA LYS A 223 36.37 -22.34 -8.81
C LYS A 223 35.08 -22.94 -8.24
N ASN A 224 34.00 -22.49 -8.85
CA ASN A 224 33.03 -23.24 -9.67
C ASN A 224 32.84 -24.73 -9.41
N THR A 225 31.62 -25.10 -9.00
CA THR A 225 30.89 -26.22 -9.62
C THR A 225 29.39 -26.06 -9.38
N GLY A 226 28.61 -26.20 -10.45
CA GLY A 226 27.17 -26.04 -10.47
C GLY A 226 26.43 -27.25 -9.91
N SER A 227 25.21 -27.01 -9.50
CA SER A 227 24.14 -28.01 -9.59
C SER A 227 22.81 -27.26 -9.69
N SER A 228 22.13 -27.51 -10.77
CA SER A 228 20.77 -27.08 -11.09
C SER A 228 19.77 -27.79 -10.19
N SER A 229 18.87 -27.03 -9.54
CA SER A 229 17.56 -27.54 -9.18
C SER A 229 16.50 -26.48 -9.42
N SER A 230 15.56 -26.83 -10.24
CA SER A 230 14.41 -26.10 -10.71
C SER A 230 13.42 -25.84 -9.58
N THR A 231 13.40 -24.63 -9.00
CA THR A 231 12.32 -24.13 -8.14
C THR A 231 12.27 -22.59 -8.16
N GLY A 232 12.37 -22.00 -9.35
CA GLY A 232 12.51 -20.56 -9.51
C GLY A 232 11.27 -19.78 -9.98
N ALA A 233 10.14 -20.44 -10.30
CA ALA A 233 9.04 -19.77 -10.98
C ALA A 233 8.04 -19.05 -10.06
N TYR A 234 7.99 -19.37 -8.76
CA TYR A 234 7.00 -18.80 -7.82
C TYR A 234 7.47 -17.55 -7.07
N ASP A 235 8.77 -17.34 -6.93
CA ASP A 235 9.35 -16.22 -6.16
C ASP A 235 9.20 -14.86 -6.86
N VAL A 236 9.12 -14.85 -8.18
CA VAL A 236 9.09 -13.62 -8.99
C VAL A 236 7.70 -12.98 -9.01
N SER A 237 6.63 -13.77 -9.08
CA SER A 237 5.27 -13.26 -9.22
C SER A 237 4.70 -12.63 -7.93
N ALA A 238 5.07 -13.14 -6.77
CA ALA A 238 4.59 -12.63 -5.48
C ALA A 238 5.22 -11.28 -5.10
N ARG A 239 6.52 -11.11 -5.29
CA ARG A 239 7.20 -9.81 -5.17
C ARG A 239 6.67 -8.81 -6.19
N TYR A 240 6.38 -9.26 -7.40
CA TYR A 240 5.83 -8.46 -8.49
C TYR A 240 4.46 -7.86 -8.14
N ALA A 241 3.56 -8.58 -7.48
CA ALA A 241 2.23 -8.10 -7.14
C ALA A 241 2.25 -6.96 -6.09
N ILE A 242 3.16 -6.99 -5.11
CA ILE A 242 3.29 -5.92 -4.11
C ILE A 242 3.95 -4.67 -4.72
N GLU A 243 4.84 -4.83 -5.68
CA GLU A 243 5.62 -3.72 -6.25
C GLU A 243 5.07 -3.16 -7.55
N LEU A 244 4.33 -3.94 -8.35
CA LEU A 244 3.53 -3.45 -9.48
C LEU A 244 2.50 -2.39 -9.04
N SER A 245 2.01 -2.48 -7.79
CA SER A 245 1.12 -1.48 -7.22
C SER A 245 1.82 -0.16 -6.86
N ARG A 246 3.15 -0.16 -6.72
CA ARG A 246 3.95 1.05 -6.46
C ARG A 246 4.27 1.83 -7.72
N ASN A 247 4.20 1.18 -8.89
CA ASN A 247 4.44 1.80 -10.18
C ASN A 247 3.50 1.23 -11.26
N PRO A 248 2.38 1.92 -11.56
CA PRO A 248 1.39 1.46 -12.54
C PRO A 248 1.93 1.21 -13.94
N GLN A 249 3.10 1.76 -14.29
CA GLN A 249 3.72 1.57 -15.60
C GLN A 249 4.35 0.18 -15.78
N MET A 250 4.62 -0.54 -14.69
CA MET A 250 5.14 -1.92 -14.77
C MET A 250 4.14 -2.92 -15.37
N LEU A 251 2.83 -2.59 -15.33
CA LEU A 251 1.78 -3.43 -15.92
C LEU A 251 1.76 -3.42 -17.45
N LYS A 252 2.52 -2.53 -18.10
CA LYS A 252 2.55 -2.40 -19.57
C LYS A 252 3.68 -3.15 -20.27
N SER A 253 4.56 -3.82 -19.54
CA SER A 253 5.64 -4.61 -20.16
C SER A 253 5.13 -5.97 -20.64
N THR A 254 4.36 -5.98 -21.73
CA THR A 254 4.26 -7.13 -22.60
C THR A 254 5.62 -7.38 -23.27
N GLU A 255 5.97 -8.64 -23.50
CA GLU A 255 7.17 -9.03 -24.23
C GLU A 255 7.36 -8.15 -25.49
N GLY A 256 8.48 -7.44 -25.55
CA GLY A 256 8.84 -6.59 -26.70
C GLY A 256 8.92 -5.08 -26.46
N SER A 257 8.50 -4.56 -25.27
CA SER A 257 8.69 -3.14 -24.94
C SER A 257 10.13 -2.87 -24.46
N THR A 258 10.84 -1.99 -25.15
CA THR A 258 12.21 -1.58 -24.78
C THR A 258 12.22 -0.55 -23.65
N ASP A 259 11.14 0.19 -23.42
CA ASP A 259 11.05 1.26 -22.42
C ASP A 259 10.29 0.75 -21.18
N CYS A 260 11.01 0.22 -20.18
CA CYS A 260 10.36 -0.42 -19.05
C CYS A 260 11.24 -0.62 -17.82
N TRP A 261 10.58 -0.69 -16.67
CA TRP A 261 11.18 -1.11 -15.41
C TRP A 261 11.49 -2.61 -15.39
N ARG A 262 12.64 -2.93 -14.80
CA ARG A 262 13.08 -4.29 -14.51
C ARG A 262 13.54 -4.38 -13.06
N LYS A 263 13.56 -5.60 -12.51
CA LYS A 263 14.05 -5.87 -11.16
C LYS A 263 14.76 -7.20 -11.10
N ASP A 264 15.81 -7.23 -10.29
CA ASP A 264 16.49 -8.46 -9.85
C ASP A 264 16.66 -8.49 -8.32
N HIS A 265 17.46 -9.41 -7.80
CA HIS A 265 17.76 -9.55 -6.38
C HIS A 265 18.52 -8.37 -5.76
N LYS A 266 19.15 -7.51 -6.58
CA LYS A 266 19.90 -6.32 -6.13
C LYS A 266 19.06 -5.06 -6.11
N GLY A 267 18.06 -4.92 -7.01
CA GLY A 267 17.23 -3.72 -7.04
C GLY A 267 16.48 -3.52 -8.35
N TRP A 268 15.92 -2.32 -8.49
CA TRP A 268 15.21 -1.87 -9.67
C TRP A 268 16.15 -1.16 -10.65
N TRP A 269 15.95 -1.40 -11.95
CA TRP A 269 16.64 -0.73 -13.02
C TRP A 269 15.70 -0.44 -14.19
N TYR A 270 16.07 0.49 -15.07
CA TYR A 270 15.23 0.95 -16.15
C TYR A 270 15.89 0.75 -17.50
N VAL A 271 15.18 0.10 -18.42
CA VAL A 271 15.58 -0.06 -19.81
C VAL A 271 14.97 1.10 -20.60
N LYS A 272 15.78 1.83 -21.36
CA LYS A 272 15.36 2.93 -22.23
C LYS A 272 14.87 2.40 -23.57
N GLN A 273 14.23 3.27 -24.37
CA GLN A 273 13.74 2.93 -25.72
C GLN A 273 14.82 2.37 -26.66
N ASP A 274 16.06 2.82 -26.50
CA ASP A 274 17.21 2.35 -27.28
C ASP A 274 17.79 1.00 -26.79
N GLY A 275 17.18 0.39 -25.77
CA GLY A 275 17.62 -0.86 -25.17
C GLY A 275 18.77 -0.71 -24.16
N SER A 276 19.30 0.50 -23.95
CA SER A 276 20.30 0.77 -22.91
C SER A 276 19.65 0.88 -21.53
N TYR A 277 20.46 0.76 -20.46
CA TYR A 277 19.97 0.99 -19.09
C TYR A 277 20.39 2.36 -18.59
N ALA A 278 19.54 2.93 -17.72
CA ALA A 278 19.88 4.13 -16.97
C ALA A 278 21.05 3.85 -16.00
N LYS A 279 22.12 4.67 -16.04
CA LYS A 279 23.28 4.56 -15.13
C LYS A 279 23.86 5.92 -14.83
N SER A 280 24.16 6.19 -13.56
CA SER A 280 24.74 7.45 -13.09
C SER A 280 23.98 8.68 -13.61
N GLU A 281 22.66 8.59 -13.69
CA GLU A 281 21.82 9.63 -14.29
C GLU A 281 20.47 9.76 -13.57
N LEU A 282 19.89 10.95 -13.70
CA LEU A 282 18.52 11.24 -13.30
C LEU A 282 17.63 11.08 -14.53
N LEU A 283 16.60 10.25 -14.43
CA LEU A 283 15.58 10.12 -15.47
C LEU A 283 14.23 10.64 -14.99
N ASN A 284 13.52 11.30 -15.90
CA ASN A 284 12.10 11.59 -15.72
C ASN A 284 11.30 10.45 -16.39
N ILE A 285 10.59 9.69 -15.58
CA ILE A 285 9.76 8.57 -16.02
C ILE A 285 8.35 8.86 -15.50
N ASP A 286 7.38 9.05 -16.39
CA ASP A 286 5.98 9.34 -16.05
C ASP A 286 5.82 10.53 -15.07
N THR A 287 6.45 11.65 -15.38
CA THR A 287 6.44 12.89 -14.57
C THR A 287 7.12 12.79 -13.21
N ARG A 288 7.83 11.70 -12.92
CA ARG A 288 8.56 11.47 -11.68
C ARG A 288 10.05 11.31 -11.98
N GLU A 289 10.88 11.81 -11.09
CA GLU A 289 12.34 11.76 -11.24
C GLU A 289 12.94 10.66 -10.38
N TYR A 290 13.81 9.85 -11.00
CA TYR A 290 14.49 8.71 -10.40
C TYR A 290 15.99 8.81 -10.70
N TRP A 291 16.82 8.57 -9.70
CA TRP A 291 18.27 8.45 -9.88
C TRP A 291 18.67 6.99 -10.00
N PHE A 292 19.57 6.72 -10.95
CA PHE A 292 20.19 5.40 -11.12
C PHE A 292 21.66 5.48 -10.80
N ASN A 293 22.16 4.57 -9.97
CA ASN A 293 23.57 4.52 -9.59
C ASN A 293 24.46 4.00 -10.73
N ALA A 294 25.78 3.89 -10.48
CA ALA A 294 26.76 3.47 -11.49
C ALA A 294 26.53 2.03 -11.99
N GLU A 295 25.96 1.18 -11.14
CA GLU A 295 25.57 -0.20 -11.46
C GLU A 295 24.26 -0.26 -12.27
N GLY A 296 23.52 0.84 -12.35
CA GLY A 296 22.24 0.96 -13.05
C GLY A 296 21.02 0.71 -12.17
N TYR A 297 21.17 0.62 -10.86
CA TYR A 297 20.04 0.42 -9.95
C TYR A 297 19.45 1.73 -9.45
N MET A 298 18.13 1.77 -9.33
CA MET A 298 17.37 2.88 -8.78
C MET A 298 17.76 3.15 -7.32
N VAL A 299 18.06 4.40 -7.01
CA VAL A 299 18.44 4.84 -5.66
C VAL A 299 17.21 5.17 -4.83
N THR A 300 17.29 4.85 -3.53
CA THR A 300 16.33 5.27 -2.50
C THR A 300 17.08 5.89 -1.31
N GLY A 301 16.41 6.74 -0.53
CA GLY A 301 17.05 7.44 0.57
C GLY A 301 17.85 8.66 0.13
N TRP A 302 18.83 9.06 0.93
CA TRP A 302 19.67 10.21 0.67
C TRP A 302 20.76 9.91 -0.38
N LEU A 303 20.92 10.85 -1.30
CA LEU A 303 21.98 10.84 -2.31
C LEU A 303 22.67 12.21 -2.33
N GLN A 304 24.00 12.23 -2.30
CA GLN A 304 24.77 13.44 -2.56
C GLN A 304 25.28 13.42 -4.00
N ASP A 305 25.04 14.48 -4.73
CA ASP A 305 25.55 14.63 -6.09
C ASP A 305 27.03 15.08 -6.12
N LYS A 306 27.58 15.22 -7.33
CA LYS A 306 28.96 15.65 -7.53
C LYS A 306 29.22 17.11 -7.12
N SER A 307 28.18 17.94 -7.02
CA SER A 307 28.22 19.32 -6.56
C SER A 307 28.21 19.46 -5.04
N GLY A 308 27.96 18.35 -4.32
CA GLY A 308 27.81 18.30 -2.87
C GLY A 308 26.40 18.57 -2.37
N ASP A 309 25.43 18.68 -3.28
CA ASP A 309 24.03 18.85 -2.94
C ASP A 309 23.38 17.50 -2.57
N TRP A 310 22.51 17.55 -1.54
CA TRP A 310 21.80 16.38 -1.06
C TRP A 310 20.37 16.34 -1.60
N PHE A 311 19.98 15.17 -2.10
CA PHE A 311 18.65 14.85 -2.60
C PHE A 311 18.08 13.67 -1.80
N TYR A 312 16.76 13.58 -1.75
CA TYR A 312 16.10 12.45 -1.09
C TYR A 312 15.12 11.78 -2.04
N PHE A 313 15.29 10.47 -2.17
CA PHE A 313 14.42 9.59 -2.95
C PHE A 313 13.61 8.72 -1.98
N ASN A 314 12.29 8.73 -2.12
CA ASN A 314 11.44 7.92 -1.25
C ASN A 314 11.64 6.41 -1.51
N ASN A 315 10.93 5.56 -0.75
CA ASN A 315 11.06 4.10 -0.89
C ASN A 315 10.63 3.55 -2.27
N SER A 316 9.88 4.33 -3.06
CA SER A 316 9.57 4.01 -4.46
C SER A 316 10.57 4.61 -5.46
N GLY A 317 11.66 5.20 -5.00
CA GLY A 317 12.71 5.80 -5.80
C GLY A 317 12.38 7.19 -6.36
N CYS A 318 11.21 7.77 -6.06
CA CYS A 318 10.85 9.09 -6.54
C CYS A 318 11.56 10.19 -5.76
N MET A 319 12.18 11.15 -6.46
CA MET A 319 12.80 12.32 -5.84
C MET A 319 11.75 13.20 -5.14
N LYS A 320 12.03 13.59 -3.91
CA LYS A 320 11.22 14.54 -3.14
C LYS A 320 11.60 15.97 -3.48
N LYS A 321 10.58 16.82 -3.67
CA LYS A 321 10.72 18.25 -3.99
C LYS A 321 9.71 19.07 -3.20
N SER A 322 10.02 20.34 -2.95
CA SER A 322 9.14 21.32 -2.28
C SER A 322 8.44 20.73 -1.07
N SER A 323 9.16 19.99 -0.24
CA SER A 323 8.56 19.26 0.88
C SER A 323 9.53 19.03 2.03
N TRP A 324 8.98 18.94 3.23
CA TRP A 324 9.68 18.45 4.40
C TRP A 324 9.77 16.93 4.37
N ILE A 325 10.90 16.43 4.84
CA ILE A 325 11.09 15.02 5.15
C ILE A 325 11.60 14.86 6.57
N GLU A 326 11.11 13.84 7.25
CA GLU A 326 11.67 13.41 8.54
C GLU A 326 12.64 12.24 8.31
N TYR A 327 13.86 12.37 8.83
CA TYR A 327 14.85 11.31 8.78
C TYR A 327 15.62 11.26 10.10
N LYS A 328 15.63 10.14 10.78
CA LYS A 328 16.26 9.93 12.09
C LYS A 328 15.88 11.01 13.13
N SER A 329 14.57 11.29 13.23
CA SER A 329 13.99 12.31 14.13
C SER A 329 14.48 13.75 13.90
N LYS A 330 14.97 14.05 12.71
CA LYS A 330 15.36 15.37 12.25
C LYS A 330 14.58 15.74 10.99
N TRP A 331 14.22 17.02 10.85
CA TRP A 331 13.46 17.52 9.71
C TRP A 331 14.35 18.29 8.74
N TYR A 332 14.16 18.01 7.46
CA TYR A 332 14.91 18.59 6.34
C TYR A 332 13.94 19.08 5.27
N TYR A 333 14.26 20.19 4.61
CA TYR A 333 13.44 20.70 3.52
C TYR A 333 14.13 20.53 2.17
N LEU A 334 13.42 19.93 1.21
CA LEU A 334 13.86 19.79 -0.18
C LEU A 334 13.25 20.94 -0.99
N SER A 335 14.10 21.66 -1.75
CA SER A 335 13.70 22.75 -2.63
C SER A 335 12.85 22.30 -3.81
N SER A 336 12.43 23.22 -4.66
CA SER A 336 11.73 22.91 -5.92
C SER A 336 12.60 22.13 -6.92
N SER A 337 13.93 22.24 -6.83
CA SER A 337 14.86 21.42 -7.60
C SER A 337 15.09 20.02 -6.99
N GLY A 338 14.66 19.80 -5.74
CA GLY A 338 14.92 18.58 -4.96
C GLY A 338 16.16 18.68 -4.07
N ALA A 339 16.98 19.71 -4.19
CA ALA A 339 18.16 19.90 -3.35
C ALA A 339 17.76 20.26 -1.91
N MET A 340 18.44 19.68 -0.92
CA MET A 340 18.24 19.98 0.50
C MET A 340 18.71 21.39 0.81
N LEU A 341 17.82 22.20 1.42
CA LEU A 341 18.17 23.54 1.84
C LEU A 341 19.09 23.53 3.07
N LYS A 342 20.09 24.43 3.08
CA LYS A 342 21.06 24.60 4.17
C LYS A 342 21.26 26.09 4.48
N SER A 343 21.46 26.43 5.76
CA SER A 343 21.77 27.80 6.23
C SER A 343 20.82 28.87 5.68
N THR A 344 19.54 28.57 5.54
CA THR A 344 18.56 29.47 4.92
C THR A 344 17.20 29.34 5.59
N THR A 345 16.26 30.18 5.12
CA THR A 345 14.84 30.09 5.50
C THR A 345 14.07 29.40 4.36
N THR A 346 13.24 28.43 4.72
CA THR A 346 12.38 27.69 3.80
C THR A 346 11.23 28.56 3.29
N PRO A 347 10.59 28.23 2.15
CA PRO A 347 9.46 29.01 1.62
C PRO A 347 8.28 29.19 2.58
N ASP A 348 8.10 28.28 3.51
CA ASP A 348 7.06 28.31 4.57
C ASP A 348 7.55 28.96 5.88
N GLY A 349 8.73 29.64 5.85
CA GLY A 349 9.21 30.53 6.92
C GLY A 349 10.04 29.89 8.03
N TYR A 350 10.39 28.62 7.92
CA TYR A 350 11.23 27.91 8.91
C TYR A 350 12.72 28.03 8.58
N ARG A 351 13.56 28.02 9.59
CA ARG A 351 15.03 28.06 9.41
C ARG A 351 15.63 26.67 9.43
N VAL A 352 16.62 26.46 8.56
CA VAL A 352 17.46 25.27 8.56
C VAL A 352 18.92 25.67 8.76
N ASN A 353 19.66 24.87 9.52
CA ASN A 353 21.09 25.10 9.83
C ASN A 353 22.01 24.67 8.68
N SER A 354 23.33 24.71 8.90
CA SER A 354 24.33 24.31 7.92
C SER A 354 24.28 22.82 7.53
N GLU A 355 23.70 21.99 8.38
CA GLU A 355 23.46 20.55 8.10
C GLU A 355 22.11 20.30 7.41
N GLY A 356 21.30 21.36 7.16
CA GLY A 356 19.98 21.28 6.60
C GLY A 356 18.88 20.91 7.59
N ILE A 357 19.20 20.81 8.89
CA ILE A 357 18.28 20.44 9.95
C ILE A 357 17.42 21.65 10.33
N TRP A 358 16.11 21.44 10.43
CA TRP A 358 15.22 22.45 10.98
C TRP A 358 15.63 22.85 12.41
N VAL A 359 15.66 24.16 12.64
CA VAL A 359 15.95 24.77 13.94
C VAL A 359 14.78 25.68 14.32
N LYS A 360 14.47 25.69 15.62
CA LYS A 360 13.40 26.57 16.17
C LYS A 360 13.84 28.01 16.17
#